data_808e9ea5f89d98c86688dc8274c932f9
#
_entry.id   808e9ea5f89d98c86688dc8274c932f9
#
_cell.length_a   1.000
_cell.length_b   1.000
_cell.length_c   1.000
_cell.angle_alpha   90.00
_cell.angle_beta   90.00
_cell.angle_gamma   90.00
#
_symmetry.space_group_name_H-M   'P 1'
#
loop_
_entity.id
_entity.type
_entity.pdbx_description
1 polymer ?
#
loop_
_entity_poly.entity_id
_entity_poly.type
_entity_poly.pdbx_seq_one_letter_code
_entity_poly.pdbx_strand_id
1 'polypeptide(L)'
;MAGMEKWREVRETLREFALRFPEAYEDHPWGETVVKVNKKIFLFLGVEEPTDKWSPSAGVKLPESHGHALALDGVRPSGYGLGRSGWVTVPLTGTLPETEVLLDWVEESYRAVAPKKLVAALDAQDA
;
A
#
# COMPACT_ATOMS: atom_id res chain seq x y z
N MET A 1 3.58 -6.15 -23.86
CA MET A 1 3.39 -4.73 -24.13
C MET A 1 3.68 -3.91 -22.89
N ALA A 2 4.61 -2.99 -23.03
CA ALA A 2 5.10 -2.22 -21.88
C ALA A 2 3.98 -1.48 -21.12
N GLY A 3 3.03 -0.87 -21.84
CA GLY A 3 1.94 -0.14 -21.20
C GLY A 3 1.03 -0.99 -20.36
N MET A 4 0.85 -2.26 -20.72
CA MET A 4 -0.02 -3.18 -19.97
C MET A 4 0.64 -3.69 -18.70
N GLU A 5 1.98 -3.61 -18.63
CA GLU A 5 2.73 -4.12 -17.50
C GLU A 5 3.10 -3.05 -16.49
N LYS A 6 2.73 -1.80 -16.75
CA LYS A 6 3.11 -0.69 -15.87
C LYS A 6 2.63 -0.92 -14.43
N TRP A 7 1.40 -1.38 -14.26
CA TRP A 7 0.87 -1.63 -12.92
C TRP A 7 1.64 -2.76 -12.21
N ARG A 8 2.17 -3.74 -12.96
CA ARG A 8 2.97 -4.81 -12.36
C ARG A 8 4.28 -4.27 -11.85
N GLU A 9 4.92 -3.37 -12.60
CA GLU A 9 6.16 -2.73 -12.17
C GLU A 9 5.94 -1.91 -10.90
N VAL A 10 4.86 -1.11 -10.88
CA VAL A 10 4.53 -0.30 -9.71
C VAL A 10 4.23 -1.19 -8.52
N ARG A 11 3.41 -2.21 -8.71
CA ARG A 11 3.06 -3.16 -7.66
C ARG A 11 4.32 -3.79 -7.04
N GLU A 12 5.24 -4.26 -7.88
CA GLU A 12 6.47 -4.88 -7.41
C GLU A 12 7.37 -3.88 -6.69
N THR A 13 7.44 -2.65 -7.19
CA THR A 13 8.21 -1.58 -6.53
C THR A 13 7.66 -1.31 -5.13
N LEU A 14 6.34 -1.23 -4.98
CA LEU A 14 5.72 -1.00 -3.68
C LEU A 14 5.98 -2.19 -2.74
N ARG A 15 5.87 -3.40 -3.26
CA ARG A 15 6.10 -4.61 -2.50
C ARG A 15 7.54 -4.67 -1.96
N GLU A 16 8.52 -4.47 -2.83
CA GLU A 16 9.93 -4.51 -2.44
C GLU A 16 10.25 -3.43 -1.42
N PHE A 17 9.71 -2.23 -1.63
CA PHE A 17 9.93 -1.13 -0.70
C PHE A 17 9.36 -1.45 0.68
N ALA A 18 8.12 -1.96 0.72
CA ALA A 18 7.46 -2.31 1.98
C ALA A 18 8.22 -3.39 2.74
N LEU A 19 8.79 -4.36 2.02
CA LEU A 19 9.52 -5.46 2.66
C LEU A 19 10.85 -5.04 3.27
N ARG A 20 11.34 -3.84 2.97
CA ARG A 20 12.56 -3.32 3.57
C ARG A 20 12.35 -2.73 4.97
N PHE A 21 11.11 -2.49 5.35
CA PHE A 21 10.82 -1.92 6.66
C PHE A 21 11.08 -2.94 7.78
N PRO A 22 11.45 -2.46 9.00
CA PRO A 22 11.76 -3.37 10.10
C PRO A 22 10.66 -4.38 10.36
N GLU A 23 11.01 -5.67 10.37
CA GLU A 23 10.14 -6.81 10.63
C GLU A 23 8.92 -6.93 9.71
N ALA A 24 8.96 -6.28 8.55
CA ALA A 24 7.92 -6.44 7.55
C ALA A 24 8.02 -7.81 6.90
N TYR A 25 6.88 -8.41 6.61
CA TYR A 25 6.83 -9.72 5.94
C TYR A 25 5.60 -9.81 5.06
N GLU A 26 5.70 -10.66 4.05
CA GLU A 26 4.63 -10.87 3.09
C GLU A 26 3.71 -12.01 3.56
N ASP A 27 2.40 -11.88 3.30
CA ASP A 27 1.45 -12.93 3.60
C ASP A 27 0.43 -12.97 2.45
N HIS A 28 -0.30 -14.07 2.36
CA HIS A 28 -1.23 -14.31 1.24
C HIS A 28 -2.57 -14.83 1.72
N PRO A 29 -3.32 -14.03 2.53
CA PRO A 29 -4.65 -14.46 2.95
C PRO A 29 -5.57 -14.54 1.73
N TRP A 30 -6.24 -15.68 1.58
CA TRP A 30 -7.20 -15.90 0.48
C TRP A 30 -6.62 -15.63 -0.91
N GLY A 31 -5.32 -15.87 -1.10
CA GLY A 31 -4.68 -15.68 -2.40
C GLY A 31 -4.32 -14.24 -2.74
N GLU A 32 -4.60 -13.30 -1.86
CA GLU A 32 -4.19 -11.91 -2.04
C GLU A 32 -2.78 -11.72 -1.48
N THR A 33 -2.06 -10.71 -1.98
CA THR A 33 -0.75 -10.36 -1.45
C THR A 33 -0.90 -9.17 -0.50
N VAL A 34 -0.37 -9.32 0.70
CA VAL A 34 -0.33 -8.24 1.69
C VAL A 34 1.04 -8.18 2.32
N VAL A 35 1.42 -7.02 2.86
CA VAL A 35 2.64 -6.89 3.65
C VAL A 35 2.20 -6.50 5.06
N LYS A 36 2.75 -7.20 6.04
CA LYS A 36 2.38 -7.09 7.44
C LYS A 36 3.55 -6.67 8.31
N VAL A 37 3.23 -6.10 9.44
CA VAL A 37 4.15 -5.89 10.56
C VAL A 37 3.39 -6.16 11.84
N ASN A 38 4.00 -6.92 12.76
CA ASN A 38 3.38 -7.27 14.04
C ASN A 38 1.97 -7.85 13.84
N LYS A 39 1.82 -8.75 12.86
CA LYS A 39 0.57 -9.44 12.52
C LYS A 39 -0.53 -8.53 11.96
N LYS A 40 -0.23 -7.29 11.66
CA LYS A 40 -1.19 -6.33 11.08
C LYS A 40 -0.79 -5.95 9.68
N ILE A 41 -1.76 -5.82 8.79
CA ILE A 41 -1.52 -5.43 7.40
C ILE A 41 -1.26 -3.93 7.35
N PHE A 42 -0.24 -3.52 6.60
CA PHE A 42 -0.05 -2.10 6.29
C PHE A 42 -0.02 -1.83 4.80
N LEU A 43 -0.02 -2.85 3.95
CA LEU A 43 -0.10 -2.70 2.51
C LEU A 43 -0.90 -3.86 1.94
N PHE A 44 -1.95 -3.55 1.18
CA PHE A 44 -2.71 -4.53 0.39
C PHE A 44 -2.29 -4.39 -1.07
N LEU A 45 -1.97 -5.49 -1.71
CA LEU A 45 -1.63 -5.50 -3.14
C LEU A 45 -2.59 -6.34 -3.98
N GLY A 46 -3.59 -6.96 -3.33
CA GLY A 46 -4.60 -7.73 -4.03
C GLY A 46 -4.05 -8.98 -4.69
N VAL A 47 -4.74 -9.42 -5.74
CA VAL A 47 -4.34 -10.63 -6.46
C VAL A 47 -3.32 -10.30 -7.56
N GLU A 48 -2.49 -11.30 -7.90
CA GLU A 48 -1.47 -11.10 -8.94
C GLU A 48 -2.08 -10.98 -10.33
N GLU A 49 -3.18 -11.68 -10.58
CA GLU A 49 -3.79 -11.68 -11.90
C GLU A 49 -5.14 -10.97 -11.84
N PRO A 50 -5.35 -9.94 -12.68
CA PRO A 50 -6.64 -9.26 -12.72
C PRO A 50 -7.74 -10.21 -13.18
N THR A 51 -8.94 -10.01 -12.66
CA THR A 51 -10.12 -10.75 -13.06
C THR A 51 -11.23 -9.75 -13.37
N ASP A 52 -12.39 -10.25 -13.83
CA ASP A 52 -13.54 -9.39 -14.07
C ASP A 52 -13.97 -8.63 -12.82
N LYS A 53 -13.68 -9.18 -11.66
CA LYS A 53 -14.07 -8.59 -10.37
C LYS A 53 -12.95 -7.82 -9.69
N TRP A 54 -11.71 -7.99 -10.13
CA TRP A 54 -10.54 -7.40 -9.50
C TRP A 54 -9.72 -6.57 -10.46
N SER A 55 -9.55 -5.31 -10.13
CA SER A 55 -8.60 -4.44 -10.81
C SER A 55 -7.35 -4.30 -9.95
N PRO A 56 -6.16 -4.17 -10.56
CA PRO A 56 -4.95 -3.94 -9.78
C PRO A 56 -5.06 -2.67 -8.93
N SER A 57 -4.79 -2.80 -7.64
CA SER A 57 -4.86 -1.68 -6.71
C SER A 57 -3.93 -1.89 -5.52
N ALA A 58 -3.66 -0.80 -4.79
CA ALA A 58 -2.92 -0.84 -3.55
C ALA A 58 -3.77 -0.22 -2.44
N GLY A 59 -3.78 -0.84 -1.27
CA GLY A 59 -4.48 -0.31 -0.11
C GLY A 59 -3.48 0.11 0.95
N VAL A 60 -3.61 1.34 1.46
CA VAL A 60 -2.74 1.89 2.48
C VAL A 60 -3.55 2.67 3.51
N LYS A 61 -3.05 2.70 4.74
CA LYS A 61 -3.69 3.46 5.81
C LYS A 61 -3.02 4.82 5.93
N LEU A 62 -3.77 5.87 5.67
CA LEU A 62 -3.26 7.24 5.62
C LEU A 62 -3.97 8.14 6.63
N PRO A 63 -3.57 8.10 7.91
CA PRO A 63 -4.22 8.94 8.91
C PRO A 63 -4.05 10.42 8.63
N GLU A 64 -2.96 10.83 7.98
CA GLU A 64 -2.71 12.24 7.67
C GLU A 64 -3.03 12.58 6.22
N SER A 65 -2.66 11.70 5.28
CA SER A 65 -2.74 12.02 3.85
C SER A 65 -4.01 11.53 3.15
N HIS A 66 -4.96 10.90 3.87
CA HIS A 66 -6.14 10.33 3.20
C HIS A 66 -6.97 11.38 2.45
N GLY A 67 -7.11 12.57 3.01
CA GLY A 67 -7.85 13.63 2.32
C GLY A 67 -7.21 14.05 1.00
N HIS A 68 -5.89 14.17 1.00
CA HIS A 68 -5.15 14.48 -0.22
C HIS A 68 -5.27 13.34 -1.24
N ALA A 69 -5.15 12.10 -0.76
CA ALA A 69 -5.26 10.94 -1.64
C ALA A 69 -6.64 10.84 -2.26
N LEU A 70 -7.69 11.05 -1.46
CA LEU A 70 -9.07 10.97 -1.95
C LEU A 70 -9.43 12.05 -2.95
N ALA A 71 -8.64 13.12 -3.03
CA ALA A 71 -8.84 14.15 -4.03
C ALA A 71 -8.33 13.74 -5.42
N LEU A 72 -7.56 12.65 -5.52
CA LEU A 72 -7.04 12.16 -6.78
C LEU A 72 -8.04 11.25 -7.47
N ASP A 73 -8.05 11.30 -8.83
CA ASP A 73 -8.96 10.49 -9.62
C ASP A 73 -8.79 8.98 -9.33
N GLY A 74 -9.92 8.32 -9.10
CA GLY A 74 -9.94 6.87 -8.92
C GLY A 74 -9.62 6.38 -7.52
N VAL A 75 -9.03 7.22 -6.67
CA VAL A 75 -8.75 6.84 -5.28
C VAL A 75 -10.05 6.90 -4.49
N ARG A 76 -10.30 5.87 -3.70
CA ARG A 76 -11.55 5.78 -2.92
C ARG A 76 -11.26 5.24 -1.52
N PRO A 77 -12.16 5.51 -0.56
CA PRO A 77 -12.04 4.88 0.76
C PRO A 77 -12.10 3.36 0.62
N SER A 78 -11.30 2.62 1.39
CA SER A 78 -11.36 1.17 1.36
C SER A 78 -12.67 0.67 1.95
N GLY A 79 -13.12 -0.49 1.46
CA GLY A 79 -14.38 -1.09 1.89
C GLY A 79 -14.34 -1.67 3.30
N TYR A 80 -15.45 -2.28 3.70
CA TYR A 80 -15.61 -2.97 4.99
C TYR A 80 -15.35 -2.08 6.21
N GLY A 81 -15.63 -0.78 6.10
CA GLY A 81 -15.43 0.14 7.21
C GLY A 81 -14.00 0.62 7.41
N LEU A 82 -13.05 0.11 6.63
CA LEU A 82 -11.64 0.49 6.76
C LEU A 82 -11.40 1.97 6.44
N GLY A 83 -12.20 2.54 5.53
CA GLY A 83 -12.07 3.94 5.16
C GLY A 83 -12.23 4.89 6.35
N ARG A 84 -12.98 4.51 7.37
CA ARG A 84 -13.16 5.32 8.58
C ARG A 84 -11.86 5.48 9.36
N SER A 85 -10.94 4.54 9.18
CA SER A 85 -9.64 4.57 9.86
C SER A 85 -8.53 5.13 8.96
N GLY A 86 -8.91 5.74 7.83
CA GLY A 86 -7.94 6.35 6.92
C GLY A 86 -7.44 5.43 5.82
N TRP A 87 -8.00 4.23 5.68
CA TRP A 87 -7.60 3.33 4.61
C TRP A 87 -8.15 3.81 3.26
N VAL A 88 -7.29 3.87 2.27
CA VAL A 88 -7.68 4.23 0.90
C VAL A 88 -7.22 3.13 -0.06
N THR A 89 -7.98 2.99 -1.16
CA THR A 89 -7.64 2.08 -2.24
C THR A 89 -7.23 2.91 -3.45
N VAL A 90 -6.01 2.67 -3.92
CA VAL A 90 -5.42 3.42 -5.05
C VAL A 90 -5.36 2.49 -6.25
N PRO A 91 -6.07 2.79 -7.35
CA PRO A 91 -5.95 1.95 -8.54
C PRO A 91 -4.56 2.07 -9.14
N LEU A 92 -4.03 0.96 -9.61
CA LEU A 92 -2.70 0.92 -10.23
C LEU A 92 -2.76 0.98 -11.75
N THR A 93 -3.98 1.10 -12.30
CA THR A 93 -4.21 1.27 -13.74
C THR A 93 -4.68 2.69 -14.00
N GLY A 94 -4.52 3.17 -15.24
CA GLY A 94 -4.92 4.52 -15.59
C GLY A 94 -3.87 5.54 -15.16
N THR A 95 -4.32 6.74 -14.79
CA THR A 95 -3.42 7.80 -14.35
C THR A 95 -2.98 7.54 -12.91
N LEU A 96 -1.68 7.41 -12.71
CA LEU A 96 -1.10 7.12 -11.41
C LEU A 96 -0.45 8.36 -10.80
N PRO A 97 -0.46 8.47 -9.46
CA PRO A 97 0.44 9.41 -8.79
C PRO A 97 1.89 9.02 -9.09
N GLU A 98 2.82 9.94 -8.89
CA GLU A 98 4.23 9.62 -9.04
C GLU A 98 4.61 8.52 -8.06
N THR A 99 5.54 7.67 -8.47
CA THR A 99 5.97 6.54 -7.65
C THR A 99 6.45 7.00 -6.27
N GLU A 100 7.16 8.12 -6.20
CA GLU A 100 7.64 8.66 -4.93
C GLU A 100 6.50 8.96 -3.96
N VAL A 101 5.37 9.45 -4.46
CA VAL A 101 4.19 9.71 -3.65
C VAL A 101 3.63 8.39 -3.11
N LEU A 102 3.55 7.38 -3.97
CA LEU A 102 3.06 6.06 -3.55
C LEU A 102 3.97 5.44 -2.49
N LEU A 103 5.28 5.59 -2.63
CA LEU A 103 6.23 5.09 -1.63
C LEU A 103 6.07 5.82 -0.30
N ASP A 104 5.86 7.13 -0.33
CA ASP A 104 5.59 7.90 0.88
C ASP A 104 4.33 7.42 1.58
N TRP A 105 3.30 7.06 0.81
CA TRP A 105 2.05 6.54 1.38
C TRP A 105 2.26 5.16 2.02
N VAL A 106 3.09 4.31 1.42
CA VAL A 106 3.43 3.01 2.02
C VAL A 106 4.13 3.24 3.36
N GLU A 107 5.06 4.18 3.41
CA GLU A 107 5.75 4.50 4.67
C GLU A 107 4.79 5.07 5.72
N GLU A 108 3.90 5.98 5.33
CA GLU A 108 2.91 6.51 6.27
C GLU A 108 2.05 5.39 6.85
N SER A 109 1.66 4.44 5.99
CA SER A 109 0.87 3.29 6.42
C SER A 109 1.63 2.41 7.41
N TYR A 110 2.92 2.15 7.14
CA TYR A 110 3.76 1.40 8.06
C TYR A 110 3.84 2.11 9.41
N ARG A 111 4.10 3.42 9.41
CA ARG A 111 4.20 4.20 10.66
C ARG A 111 2.89 4.22 11.44
N ALA A 112 1.75 4.14 10.75
CA ALA A 112 0.44 4.11 11.39
C ALA A 112 0.14 2.77 12.06
N VAL A 113 0.69 1.68 11.52
CA VAL A 113 0.35 0.30 11.94
C VAL A 113 1.41 -0.30 12.86
N ALA A 114 2.70 0.02 12.63
CA ALA A 114 3.79 -0.59 13.36
C ALA A 114 3.87 -0.13 14.82
N PRO A 115 4.34 -1.01 15.73
CA PRO A 115 4.61 -0.58 17.10
C PRO A 115 5.68 0.51 17.15
N LYS A 116 5.62 1.34 18.18
CA LYS A 116 6.54 2.47 18.32
C LYS A 116 8.01 2.07 18.26
N LYS A 117 8.37 0.90 18.82
CA LYS A 117 9.76 0.45 18.79
C LYS A 117 10.26 0.19 17.36
N LEU A 118 9.36 -0.27 16.46
CA LEU A 118 9.72 -0.53 15.08
C LEU A 118 9.77 0.76 14.26
N VAL A 119 8.93 1.72 14.58
CA VAL A 119 9.02 3.05 13.97
C VAL A 119 10.34 3.70 14.37
N ALA A 120 10.76 3.56 15.62
CA ALA A 120 12.06 4.06 16.07
C ALA A 120 13.21 3.36 15.34
N ALA A 121 13.08 2.05 15.10
CA ALA A 121 14.09 1.30 14.34
C ALA A 121 14.20 1.81 12.89
N LEU A 122 13.05 2.12 12.28
CA LEU A 122 13.04 2.70 10.93
C LEU A 122 13.76 4.06 10.92
N ASP A 123 13.46 4.91 11.89
CA ASP A 123 14.10 6.22 11.99
C ASP A 123 15.61 6.08 12.16
N ALA A 124 16.06 5.07 12.90
CA ALA A 124 17.49 4.81 13.08
C ALA A 124 18.16 4.34 11.78
N GLN A 125 17.45 3.63 10.91
CA GLN A 125 17.97 3.24 9.60
C GLN A 125 18.18 4.46 8.69
N ASP A 126 17.32 5.45 8.82
CA ASP A 126 17.36 6.65 7.99
C ASP A 126 18.39 7.68 8.48
N ALA A 127 18.92 7.48 9.68
CA ALA A 127 19.86 8.42 10.28
C ALA A 127 21.28 8.33 9.69
#